data_578d2a4001c4e1dbcb0e81dd15a2df29
#
_entry.id   578d2a4001c4e1dbcb0e81dd15a2df29
#
_cell.length_a   1.000
_cell.length_b   1.000
_cell.length_c   1.000
_cell.angle_alpha   90.00
_cell.angle_beta   90.00
_cell.angle_gamma   90.00
#
_symmetry.space_group_name_H-M   'P 1'
#
loop_
_entity.id
_entity.type
_entity.pdbx_description
1 polymer ?
#
loop_
_entity_poly.entity_id
_entity_poly.type
_entity_poly.pdbx_seq_one_letter_code
_entity_poly.pdbx_strand_id
1 'polypeptide(L)'
;MRWDILIKGTWLLVLAGIALIGACALAEYQGSAWVYILFTVLSTAVLFFGFGRGAIFFDSFIGVLLWIGFWLKFSVHTAFSHGRFNISVGAFDASPASLDQVLLVVCCALAAILLVRFIRQRFFFSYPDTMPDISYTGLYAFYRKYRIALLTAFILAVLAVCISNAWFGIYQRGLVERVKLPFGLNGVYAWLLMFGMASVSAIILRFEFELNRDRYWVAIVIALLEVALSNVSLWSRGMILNGSALMYGAVAQFRRQEPRLRLGLAGFVVVVFGTLFVASVLSVNYLRAKTYYTDYTPAQREGAVVEQTSTLFLDRWVGVEGVMSVVGSTDKGWPMFKEALSEKFDKTVNSFYDKHFVESSYDNSRGDGTHFVSLPGYIAFLFYPGSYLFLFCAVFAFSVVAAFVEYMVYRLGGKNLVFCALIAQVIAFRYTSFGYVPLQSYMLFGSILLNVLILFSVDRFLRYSYKT
;
A
#
# COMPACT_ATOMS: atom_id res chain seq x y z
N MET A 1 -18.87 -12.72 19.78
CA MET A 1 -18.89 -11.24 20.05
C MET A 1 -19.55 -10.54 18.87
N ARG A 2 -20.33 -9.46 19.09
CA ARG A 2 -20.89 -8.65 17.99
C ARG A 2 -19.80 -7.77 17.40
N TRP A 3 -19.73 -7.69 16.08
CA TRP A 3 -18.78 -6.85 15.35
C TRP A 3 -18.79 -5.39 15.81
N ASP A 4 -19.99 -4.85 16.12
CA ASP A 4 -20.14 -3.45 16.51
C ASP A 4 -19.45 -3.10 17.84
N ILE A 5 -19.40 -4.06 18.79
CA ILE A 5 -18.72 -3.87 20.08
C ILE A 5 -17.20 -3.82 19.85
N LEU A 6 -16.66 -4.73 19.02
CA LEU A 6 -15.24 -4.74 18.68
C LEU A 6 -14.83 -3.44 18.01
N ILE A 7 -15.58 -3.03 16.99
CA ILE A 7 -15.29 -1.82 16.22
C ILE A 7 -15.34 -0.57 17.11
N LYS A 8 -16.38 -0.43 17.96
CA LYS A 8 -16.48 0.70 18.88
C LYS A 8 -15.33 0.72 19.90
N GLY A 9 -14.96 -0.44 20.46
CA GLY A 9 -13.82 -0.56 21.38
C GLY A 9 -12.50 -0.19 20.72
N THR A 10 -12.26 -0.67 19.50
CA THR A 10 -11.05 -0.32 18.71
C THR A 10 -11.00 1.19 18.45
N TRP A 11 -12.10 1.81 18.02
CA TRP A 11 -12.13 3.25 17.79
C TRP A 11 -11.90 4.07 19.07
N LEU A 12 -12.42 3.64 20.21
CA LEU A 12 -12.17 4.30 21.49
C LEU A 12 -10.66 4.30 21.81
N LEU A 13 -9.98 3.16 21.64
CA LEU A 13 -8.55 3.04 21.88
C LEU A 13 -7.74 3.91 20.89
N VAL A 14 -8.10 3.91 19.60
CA VAL A 14 -7.45 4.75 18.60
C VAL A 14 -7.61 6.23 18.93
N LEU A 15 -8.81 6.68 19.26
CA LEU A 15 -9.07 8.09 19.63
C LEU A 15 -8.34 8.49 20.91
N ALA A 16 -8.27 7.61 21.92
CA ALA A 16 -7.48 7.85 23.13
C ALA A 16 -5.99 7.99 22.82
N GLY A 17 -5.44 7.12 21.95
CA GLY A 17 -4.07 7.22 21.46
C GLY A 17 -3.80 8.52 20.69
N ILE A 18 -4.73 8.92 19.82
CA ILE A 18 -4.64 10.19 19.07
C ILE A 18 -4.64 11.38 20.05
N ALA A 19 -5.52 11.38 21.05
CA ALA A 19 -5.60 12.46 22.03
C ALA A 19 -4.30 12.56 22.85
N LEU A 20 -3.76 11.42 23.30
CA LEU A 20 -2.54 11.37 24.10
C LEU A 20 -1.32 11.85 23.30
N ILE A 21 -1.04 11.23 22.14
CA ILE A 21 0.11 11.58 21.30
C ILE A 21 -0.05 13.02 20.78
N GLY A 22 -1.26 13.41 20.39
CA GLY A 22 -1.56 14.75 19.89
C GLY A 22 -1.33 15.83 20.95
N ALA A 23 -1.69 15.58 22.21
CA ALA A 23 -1.43 16.51 23.31
C ALA A 23 0.08 16.66 23.58
N CYS A 24 0.82 15.55 23.62
CA CYS A 24 2.28 15.58 23.77
C CYS A 24 2.96 16.33 22.61
N ALA A 25 2.54 16.06 21.38
CA ALA A 25 3.12 16.74 20.22
C ALA A 25 2.75 18.23 20.16
N LEU A 26 1.52 18.59 20.55
CA LEU A 26 1.10 19.99 20.61
C LEU A 26 1.92 20.81 21.63
N ALA A 27 2.31 20.19 22.74
CA ALA A 27 3.14 20.84 23.76
C ALA A 27 4.56 21.15 23.26
N GLU A 28 5.10 20.32 22.36
CA GLU A 28 6.46 20.47 21.77
C GLU A 28 6.45 21.19 20.40
N TYR A 29 5.27 21.40 19.80
CA TYR A 29 5.16 21.98 18.49
C TYR A 29 5.51 23.46 18.48
N GLN A 30 6.49 23.85 17.66
CA GLN A 30 7.04 25.22 17.62
C GLN A 30 6.23 26.16 16.73
N GLY A 31 5.37 25.64 15.85
CA GLY A 31 4.50 26.44 14.97
C GLY A 31 3.19 26.85 15.66
N SER A 32 2.22 27.27 14.85
CA SER A 32 0.92 27.74 15.32
C SER A 32 0.02 26.58 15.78
N ALA A 33 -0.37 26.55 17.04
CA ALA A 33 -1.19 25.49 17.64
C ALA A 33 -2.46 25.17 16.82
N TRP A 34 -3.12 26.18 16.24
CA TRP A 34 -4.31 25.98 15.42
C TRP A 34 -4.03 25.19 14.13
N VAL A 35 -2.84 25.35 13.51
CA VAL A 35 -2.41 24.60 12.32
C VAL A 35 -2.25 23.11 12.67
N TYR A 36 -1.59 22.81 13.80
CA TYR A 36 -1.43 21.45 14.27
C TYR A 36 -2.78 20.80 14.63
N ILE A 37 -3.68 21.55 15.26
CA ILE A 37 -5.05 21.07 15.57
C ILE A 37 -5.81 20.76 14.28
N LEU A 38 -5.78 21.69 13.29
CA LEU A 38 -6.42 21.48 11.97
C LEU A 38 -5.88 20.21 11.29
N PHE A 39 -4.55 20.05 11.29
CA PHE A 39 -3.90 18.86 10.74
C PHE A 39 -4.35 17.57 11.44
N THR A 40 -4.42 17.58 12.77
CA THR A 40 -4.91 16.43 13.57
C THR A 40 -6.36 16.10 13.26
N VAL A 41 -7.22 17.11 13.16
CA VAL A 41 -8.65 16.94 12.86
C VAL A 41 -8.83 16.36 11.45
N LEU A 42 -8.19 16.93 10.44
CA LEU A 42 -8.32 16.45 9.06
C LEU A 42 -7.73 15.05 8.87
N SER A 43 -6.56 14.77 9.46
CA SER A 43 -5.93 13.44 9.40
C SER A 43 -6.81 12.38 10.07
N THR A 44 -7.36 12.70 11.25
CA THR A 44 -8.29 11.83 11.96
C THR A 44 -9.60 11.65 11.20
N ALA A 45 -10.11 12.71 10.55
CA ALA A 45 -11.31 12.65 9.72
C ALA A 45 -11.11 11.72 8.51
N VAL A 46 -9.99 11.82 7.80
CA VAL A 46 -9.67 10.92 6.67
C VAL A 46 -9.60 9.47 7.14
N LEU A 47 -8.92 9.21 8.25
CA LEU A 47 -8.87 7.88 8.86
C LEU A 47 -10.25 7.36 9.25
N PHE A 48 -10.99 8.12 10.06
CA PHE A 48 -12.30 7.72 10.59
C PHE A 48 -13.31 7.48 9.48
N PHE A 49 -13.43 8.43 8.57
CA PHE A 49 -14.34 8.30 7.45
C PHE A 49 -13.92 7.20 6.47
N GLY A 50 -12.64 6.86 6.37
CA GLY A 50 -12.15 5.73 5.58
C GLY A 50 -12.76 4.38 5.97
N PHE A 51 -13.26 4.23 7.21
CA PHE A 51 -13.96 3.04 7.70
C PHE A 51 -15.47 3.26 7.93
N GLY A 52 -15.98 4.45 7.61
CA GLY A 52 -17.38 4.82 7.80
C GLY A 52 -18.31 4.17 6.78
N ARG A 53 -19.63 4.38 6.99
CA ARG A 53 -20.65 3.96 6.02
C ARG A 53 -20.39 4.61 4.66
N GLY A 54 -20.53 3.82 3.58
CA GLY A 54 -20.28 4.27 2.22
C GLY A 54 -18.81 4.46 1.85
N ALA A 55 -17.85 4.13 2.73
CA ALA A 55 -16.45 4.06 2.36
C ALA A 55 -16.20 2.93 1.35
N ILE A 56 -15.27 3.17 0.43
CA ILE A 56 -14.68 2.15 -0.43
C ILE A 56 -13.32 1.72 0.14
N PHE A 57 -12.74 0.64 -0.35
CA PHE A 57 -11.47 0.16 0.18
C PHE A 57 -10.32 1.15 -0.01
N PHE A 58 -10.33 1.91 -1.11
CA PHE A 58 -9.34 2.97 -1.34
C PHE A 58 -9.38 4.01 -0.22
N ASP A 59 -10.57 4.46 0.22
CA ASP A 59 -10.68 5.42 1.33
C ASP A 59 -10.02 4.88 2.60
N SER A 60 -10.21 3.58 2.88
CA SER A 60 -9.63 2.94 4.07
C SER A 60 -8.10 2.87 3.99
N PHE A 61 -7.57 2.38 2.87
CA PHE A 61 -6.13 2.20 2.72
C PHE A 61 -5.38 3.52 2.60
N ILE A 62 -5.88 4.48 1.82
CA ILE A 62 -5.24 5.80 1.72
C ILE A 62 -5.32 6.53 3.06
N GLY A 63 -6.45 6.40 3.77
CA GLY A 63 -6.62 6.98 5.10
C GLY A 63 -5.60 6.45 6.11
N VAL A 64 -5.40 5.13 6.18
CA VAL A 64 -4.41 4.51 7.07
C VAL A 64 -2.99 4.92 6.69
N LEU A 65 -2.63 4.82 5.41
CA LEU A 65 -1.27 5.12 4.94
C LEU A 65 -0.89 6.59 5.15
N LEU A 66 -1.81 7.52 4.88
CA LEU A 66 -1.58 8.95 5.13
C LEU A 66 -1.57 9.25 6.63
N TRP A 67 -2.43 8.61 7.41
CA TRP A 67 -2.44 8.83 8.86
C TRP A 67 -1.12 8.37 9.50
N ILE A 68 -0.60 7.18 9.12
CA ILE A 68 0.68 6.69 9.63
C ILE A 68 1.85 7.53 9.11
N GLY A 69 1.94 7.78 7.80
CA GLY A 69 3.07 8.48 7.19
C GLY A 69 3.12 9.98 7.51
N PHE A 70 1.99 10.61 7.76
CA PHE A 70 1.93 12.04 8.05
C PHE A 70 1.65 12.30 9.52
N TRP A 71 0.45 12.01 10.01
CA TRP A 71 0.05 12.43 11.35
C TRP A 71 0.84 11.68 12.44
N LEU A 72 0.85 10.35 12.39
CA LEU A 72 1.50 9.56 13.45
C LEU A 72 3.01 9.82 13.45
N LYS A 73 3.64 9.76 12.29
CA LYS A 73 5.08 10.00 12.17
C LYS A 73 5.46 11.39 12.65
N PHE A 74 4.79 12.45 12.14
CA PHE A 74 5.06 13.81 12.55
C PHE A 74 4.87 14.00 14.06
N SER A 75 3.74 13.54 14.60
CA SER A 75 3.41 13.74 16.01
C SER A 75 4.36 12.98 16.95
N VAL A 76 4.76 11.75 16.60
CA VAL A 76 5.71 10.97 17.40
C VAL A 76 7.10 11.60 17.38
N HIS A 77 7.60 12.01 16.22
CA HIS A 77 8.90 12.67 16.14
C HIS A 77 8.90 14.04 16.84
N THR A 78 7.83 14.81 16.75
CA THR A 78 7.69 16.07 17.48
C THR A 78 7.66 15.85 18.99
N ALA A 79 6.84 14.89 19.47
CA ALA A 79 6.66 14.66 20.89
C ALA A 79 7.88 14.02 21.60
N PHE A 80 8.57 13.09 20.91
CA PHE A 80 9.57 12.23 21.57
C PHE A 80 10.98 12.35 21.01
N SER A 81 11.17 12.98 19.84
CA SER A 81 12.47 13.16 19.19
C SER A 81 12.83 14.62 18.95
N HIS A 82 12.12 15.56 19.59
CA HIS A 82 12.31 17.00 19.44
C HIS A 82 12.35 17.45 17.96
N GLY A 83 11.47 16.86 17.13
CA GLY A 83 11.36 17.14 15.71
C GLY A 83 12.51 16.61 14.83
N ARG A 84 13.33 15.71 15.34
CA ARG A 84 14.38 15.04 14.52
C ARG A 84 13.78 13.88 13.74
N PHE A 85 14.01 13.87 12.43
CA PHE A 85 13.60 12.82 11.52
C PHE A 85 14.81 11.95 11.10
N ASN A 86 14.63 10.65 10.99
CA ASN A 86 15.68 9.72 10.60
C ASN A 86 15.99 9.76 9.09
N ILE A 87 15.06 10.30 8.29
CA ILE A 87 15.21 10.46 6.84
C ILE A 87 15.62 11.91 6.55
N SER A 88 16.53 12.09 5.62
CA SER A 88 16.96 13.43 5.20
C SER A 88 15.77 14.23 4.66
N VAL A 89 15.67 15.47 5.10
CA VAL A 89 14.64 16.44 4.70
C VAL A 89 15.22 17.59 3.84
N GLY A 90 16.42 17.40 3.30
CA GLY A 90 17.10 18.39 2.44
C GLY A 90 17.36 19.71 3.16
N ALA A 91 17.08 20.82 2.49
CA ALA A 91 17.30 22.19 2.98
C ALA A 91 16.19 22.69 3.93
N PHE A 92 15.37 21.81 4.51
CA PHE A 92 14.30 22.20 5.43
C PHE A 92 14.88 22.78 6.73
N ASP A 93 14.50 24.01 7.07
CA ASP A 93 15.05 24.78 8.18
C ASP A 93 14.38 24.54 9.54
N ALA A 94 13.28 23.78 9.55
CA ALA A 94 12.44 23.52 10.72
C ALA A 94 11.95 24.78 11.48
N SER A 95 11.94 25.94 10.82
CA SER A 95 11.38 27.16 11.41
C SER A 95 9.87 27.01 11.68
N PRO A 96 9.30 27.74 12.66
CA PRO A 96 7.87 27.71 12.93
C PRO A 96 6.99 27.94 11.71
N ALA A 97 7.39 28.86 10.83
CA ALA A 97 6.67 29.17 9.59
C ALA A 97 6.75 28.02 8.57
N SER A 98 7.92 27.40 8.43
CA SER A 98 8.11 26.24 7.53
C SER A 98 7.36 25.02 8.04
N LEU A 99 7.32 24.79 9.34
CA LEU A 99 6.51 23.71 9.96
C LEU A 99 5.01 23.93 9.70
N ASP A 100 4.51 25.15 9.90
CA ASP A 100 3.11 25.48 9.58
C ASP A 100 2.81 25.29 8.10
N GLN A 101 3.72 25.70 7.20
CA GLN A 101 3.55 25.50 5.77
C GLN A 101 3.46 24.01 5.39
N VAL A 102 4.29 23.16 5.95
CA VAL A 102 4.26 21.70 5.73
C VAL A 102 2.89 21.14 6.11
N LEU A 103 2.40 21.47 7.30
CA LEU A 103 1.10 20.97 7.76
C LEU A 103 -0.06 21.52 6.94
N LEU A 104 -0.02 22.78 6.49
CA LEU A 104 -1.04 23.36 5.62
C LEU A 104 -1.07 22.70 4.24
N VAL A 105 0.09 22.36 3.65
CA VAL A 105 0.16 21.59 2.40
C VAL A 105 -0.54 20.25 2.56
N VAL A 106 -0.27 19.53 3.66
CA VAL A 106 -0.93 18.26 3.92
C VAL A 106 -2.43 18.44 4.16
N CYS A 107 -2.84 19.46 4.93
CA CYS A 107 -4.26 19.78 5.16
C CYS A 107 -5.02 20.03 3.86
N CYS A 108 -4.41 20.75 2.90
CA CYS A 108 -4.98 21.01 1.59
C CYS A 108 -5.26 19.69 0.83
N ALA A 109 -4.32 18.75 0.84
CA ALA A 109 -4.48 17.44 0.21
C ALA A 109 -5.55 16.59 0.90
N LEU A 110 -5.55 16.55 2.25
CA LEU A 110 -6.56 15.81 3.02
C LEU A 110 -7.98 16.35 2.79
N ALA A 111 -8.14 17.67 2.68
CA ALA A 111 -9.41 18.30 2.36
C ALA A 111 -9.93 17.87 0.97
N ALA A 112 -9.06 17.79 -0.04
CA ALA A 112 -9.41 17.31 -1.37
C ALA A 112 -9.90 15.85 -1.34
N ILE A 113 -9.20 14.96 -0.59
CA ILE A 113 -9.60 13.55 -0.43
C ILE A 113 -10.99 13.45 0.22
N LEU A 114 -11.22 14.18 1.31
CA LEU A 114 -12.51 14.18 2.00
C LEU A 114 -13.64 14.67 1.08
N LEU A 115 -13.40 15.73 0.30
CA LEU A 115 -14.38 16.26 -0.65
C LEU A 115 -14.77 15.21 -1.71
N VAL A 116 -13.77 14.55 -2.34
CA VAL A 116 -14.04 13.49 -3.32
C VAL A 116 -14.87 12.38 -2.69
N ARG A 117 -14.50 11.95 -1.47
CA ARG A 117 -15.24 10.91 -0.78
C ARG A 117 -16.71 11.27 -0.58
N PHE A 118 -17.02 12.50 -0.11
CA PHE A 118 -18.40 12.93 0.11
C PHE A 118 -19.19 13.02 -1.19
N ILE A 119 -18.58 13.58 -2.26
CA ILE A 119 -19.20 13.66 -3.59
C ILE A 119 -19.46 12.25 -4.14
N ARG A 120 -18.47 11.36 -4.09
CA ARG A 120 -18.60 9.98 -4.55
C ARG A 120 -19.70 9.22 -3.83
N GLN A 121 -19.71 9.28 -2.49
CA GLN A 121 -20.73 8.58 -1.69
C GLN A 121 -22.14 9.04 -2.03
N ARG A 122 -22.33 10.32 -2.33
CA ARG A 122 -23.63 10.89 -2.62
C ARG A 122 -24.11 10.65 -4.05
N PHE A 123 -23.20 10.68 -5.03
CA PHE A 123 -23.58 10.79 -6.44
C PHE A 123 -23.10 9.65 -7.34
N PHE A 124 -22.13 8.84 -6.88
CA PHE A 124 -21.48 7.93 -7.80
C PHE A 124 -21.50 6.46 -7.36
N PHE A 125 -20.83 6.12 -6.25
CA PHE A 125 -20.66 4.74 -5.86
C PHE A 125 -20.43 4.54 -4.35
N SER A 126 -21.13 3.53 -3.82
CA SER A 126 -20.84 2.88 -2.53
C SER A 126 -21.11 1.39 -2.63
N TYR A 127 -20.45 0.59 -1.83
CA TYR A 127 -20.74 -0.85 -1.78
C TYR A 127 -22.12 -1.12 -1.17
N PRO A 128 -22.86 -2.14 -1.69
CA PRO A 128 -24.12 -2.54 -1.09
C PRO A 128 -23.90 -3.13 0.31
N ASP A 129 -24.87 -2.91 1.20
CA ASP A 129 -24.83 -3.46 2.57
C ASP A 129 -24.99 -4.97 2.59
N THR A 130 -25.69 -5.52 1.60
CA THR A 130 -25.90 -6.98 1.45
C THR A 130 -24.75 -7.59 0.64
N MET A 131 -24.52 -8.87 0.87
CA MET A 131 -23.53 -9.61 0.10
C MET A 131 -23.98 -9.73 -1.36
N PRO A 132 -23.19 -9.27 -2.34
CA PRO A 132 -23.53 -9.43 -3.74
C PRO A 132 -23.41 -10.90 -4.16
N ASP A 133 -24.34 -11.36 -5.03
CA ASP A 133 -24.22 -12.64 -5.68
C ASP A 133 -22.95 -12.76 -6.50
N ILE A 134 -22.43 -13.98 -6.61
CA ILE A 134 -21.27 -14.24 -7.46
C ILE A 134 -21.64 -13.96 -8.91
N SER A 135 -21.03 -12.95 -9.51
CA SER A 135 -21.26 -12.68 -10.93
C SER A 135 -20.31 -13.48 -11.85
N TYR A 136 -19.29 -14.12 -11.32
CA TYR A 136 -18.43 -15.07 -12.04
C TYR A 136 -19.06 -16.47 -12.03
N THR A 137 -20.11 -16.68 -12.78
CA THR A 137 -20.81 -17.98 -12.78
C THR A 137 -20.04 -19.06 -13.53
N GLY A 138 -19.37 -18.77 -14.64
CA GLY A 138 -18.58 -19.72 -15.42
C GLY A 138 -17.30 -20.13 -14.71
N LEU A 139 -16.54 -19.16 -14.23
CA LEU A 139 -15.31 -19.38 -13.44
C LEU A 139 -15.61 -20.15 -12.14
N TYR A 140 -16.71 -19.83 -11.47
CA TYR A 140 -17.10 -20.52 -10.24
C TYR A 140 -17.49 -21.98 -10.50
N ALA A 141 -18.25 -22.26 -11.58
CA ALA A 141 -18.62 -23.62 -11.97
C ALA A 141 -17.37 -24.44 -12.32
N PHE A 142 -16.45 -23.86 -13.07
CA PHE A 142 -15.16 -24.47 -13.41
C PHE A 142 -14.33 -24.75 -12.16
N TYR A 143 -14.20 -23.76 -11.25
CA TYR A 143 -13.49 -23.93 -9.99
C TYR A 143 -14.10 -25.03 -9.14
N ARG A 144 -15.43 -25.08 -8.99
CA ARG A 144 -16.12 -26.12 -8.22
C ARG A 144 -15.85 -27.52 -8.77
N LYS A 145 -15.81 -27.67 -10.10
CA LYS A 145 -15.55 -28.95 -10.77
C LYS A 145 -14.10 -29.42 -10.58
N TYR A 146 -13.14 -28.52 -10.72
CA TYR A 146 -11.70 -28.84 -10.71
C TYR A 146 -10.95 -28.29 -9.49
N ARG A 147 -11.67 -28.09 -8.37
CA ARG A 147 -11.18 -27.42 -7.17
C ARG A 147 -9.79 -27.87 -6.72
N ILE A 148 -9.60 -29.19 -6.48
CA ILE A 148 -8.34 -29.73 -5.96
C ILE A 148 -7.21 -29.51 -6.97
N ALA A 149 -7.45 -29.79 -8.25
CA ALA A 149 -6.45 -29.60 -9.30
C ALA A 149 -6.03 -28.13 -9.43
N LEU A 150 -6.99 -27.20 -9.37
CA LEU A 150 -6.71 -25.75 -9.45
C LEU A 150 -5.95 -25.24 -8.22
N LEU A 151 -6.30 -25.70 -7.01
CA LEU A 151 -5.56 -25.35 -5.80
C LEU A 151 -4.13 -25.88 -5.84
N THR A 152 -3.96 -27.15 -6.26
CA THR A 152 -2.62 -27.74 -6.41
C THR A 152 -1.81 -27.01 -7.48
N ALA A 153 -2.40 -26.73 -8.65
CA ALA A 153 -1.74 -25.97 -9.71
C ALA A 153 -1.35 -24.57 -9.26
N PHE A 154 -2.21 -23.89 -8.48
CA PHE A 154 -1.90 -22.59 -7.93
C PHE A 154 -0.71 -22.64 -6.96
N ILE A 155 -0.70 -23.58 -6.02
CA ILE A 155 0.41 -23.75 -5.06
C ILE A 155 1.71 -24.03 -5.82
N LEU A 156 1.69 -24.94 -6.81
CA LEU A 156 2.87 -25.23 -7.62
C LEU A 156 3.35 -24.02 -8.42
N ALA A 157 2.44 -23.23 -8.98
CA ALA A 157 2.77 -22.00 -9.68
C ALA A 157 3.41 -20.95 -8.75
N VAL A 158 2.87 -20.76 -7.54
CA VAL A 158 3.45 -19.87 -6.52
C VAL A 158 4.87 -20.31 -6.18
N LEU A 159 5.08 -21.58 -5.89
CA LEU A 159 6.41 -22.12 -5.57
C LEU A 159 7.37 -21.94 -6.75
N ALA A 160 6.95 -22.28 -7.97
CA ALA A 160 7.78 -22.16 -9.17
C ALA A 160 8.21 -20.71 -9.43
N VAL A 161 7.27 -19.77 -9.35
CA VAL A 161 7.56 -18.34 -9.56
C VAL A 161 8.45 -17.78 -8.44
N CYS A 162 8.16 -18.08 -7.18
CA CYS A 162 8.93 -17.57 -6.06
C CYS A 162 10.35 -18.14 -6.03
N ILE A 163 10.52 -19.44 -6.25
CA ILE A 163 11.84 -20.10 -6.25
C ILE A 163 12.66 -19.63 -7.44
N SER A 164 12.09 -19.63 -8.65
CA SER A 164 12.81 -19.16 -9.85
C SER A 164 13.22 -17.70 -9.74
N ASN A 165 12.35 -16.83 -9.23
CA ASN A 165 12.70 -15.43 -9.01
C ASN A 165 13.83 -15.26 -7.98
N ALA A 166 13.76 -15.98 -6.86
CA ALA A 166 14.77 -15.93 -5.83
C ALA A 166 16.13 -16.46 -6.32
N TRP A 167 16.11 -17.56 -7.09
CA TRP A 167 17.32 -18.22 -7.60
C TRP A 167 18.00 -17.41 -8.70
N PHE A 168 17.25 -16.97 -9.70
CA PHE A 168 17.78 -16.26 -10.85
C PHE A 168 17.88 -14.73 -10.65
N GLY A 169 17.32 -14.16 -9.59
CA GLY A 169 17.35 -12.71 -9.36
C GLY A 169 16.63 -11.92 -10.45
N ILE A 170 15.46 -12.41 -10.91
CA ILE A 170 14.74 -11.85 -12.05
C ILE A 170 14.15 -10.47 -11.70
N TYR A 171 13.51 -10.36 -10.55
CA TYR A 171 12.96 -9.11 -10.04
C TYR A 171 13.01 -9.06 -8.51
N GLN A 172 13.92 -8.25 -7.97
CA GLN A 172 14.11 -8.06 -6.53
C GLN A 172 14.17 -6.56 -6.22
N ARG A 173 13.47 -6.12 -5.18
CA ARG A 173 13.41 -4.70 -4.81
C ARG A 173 14.73 -4.23 -4.20
N GLY A 174 15.28 -3.14 -4.74
CA GLY A 174 16.55 -2.56 -4.29
C GLY A 174 17.78 -3.20 -4.94
N LEU A 175 17.59 -4.11 -5.92
CA LEU A 175 18.67 -4.74 -6.67
C LEU A 175 18.48 -4.56 -8.16
N VAL A 176 19.59 -4.55 -8.86
CA VAL A 176 19.61 -4.66 -10.32
C VAL A 176 19.33 -6.12 -10.70
N GLU A 177 18.51 -6.33 -11.74
CA GLU A 177 18.18 -7.69 -12.20
C GLU A 177 19.45 -8.43 -12.62
N ARG A 178 19.62 -9.67 -12.10
CA ARG A 178 20.74 -10.52 -12.49
C ARG A 178 20.51 -11.17 -13.85
N VAL A 179 19.25 -11.50 -14.15
CA VAL A 179 18.86 -12.14 -15.41
C VAL A 179 17.80 -11.30 -16.10
N LYS A 180 18.07 -10.91 -17.35
CA LYS A 180 17.10 -10.28 -18.23
C LYS A 180 16.45 -11.35 -19.11
N LEU A 181 15.17 -11.59 -18.89
CA LEU A 181 14.39 -12.53 -19.69
C LEU A 181 13.96 -11.87 -21.01
N PRO A 182 13.80 -12.66 -22.09
CA PRO A 182 13.32 -12.15 -23.37
C PRO A 182 11.88 -11.64 -23.28
N PHE A 183 11.48 -10.82 -24.24
CA PHE A 183 10.09 -10.33 -24.40
C PHE A 183 9.51 -9.60 -23.17
N GLY A 184 10.34 -9.03 -22.31
CA GLY A 184 9.87 -8.29 -21.13
C GLY A 184 9.27 -9.17 -20.02
N LEU A 185 9.58 -10.46 -19.97
CA LEU A 185 9.07 -11.40 -18.96
C LEU A 185 9.45 -11.01 -17.53
N ASN A 186 10.51 -10.21 -17.31
CA ASN A 186 10.78 -9.62 -16.00
C ASN A 186 9.58 -8.79 -15.48
N GLY A 187 8.89 -8.07 -16.37
CA GLY A 187 7.65 -7.34 -16.03
C GLY A 187 6.50 -8.26 -15.63
N VAL A 188 6.40 -9.44 -16.26
CA VAL A 188 5.40 -10.46 -15.87
C VAL A 188 5.71 -11.02 -14.48
N TYR A 189 6.98 -11.34 -14.18
CA TYR A 189 7.40 -11.74 -12.84
C TYR A 189 7.09 -10.65 -11.80
N ALA A 190 7.42 -9.39 -12.12
CA ALA A 190 7.09 -8.26 -11.25
C ALA A 190 5.58 -8.17 -10.98
N TRP A 191 4.75 -8.27 -12.02
CA TRP A 191 3.29 -8.26 -11.89
C TRP A 191 2.78 -9.44 -11.05
N LEU A 192 3.21 -10.68 -11.34
CA LEU A 192 2.79 -11.86 -10.61
C LEU A 192 3.11 -11.74 -9.11
N LEU A 193 4.34 -11.36 -8.77
CA LEU A 193 4.81 -11.28 -7.39
C LEU A 193 4.24 -10.07 -6.63
N MET A 194 3.99 -8.93 -7.29
CA MET A 194 3.47 -7.75 -6.63
C MET A 194 1.99 -7.87 -6.27
N PHE A 195 1.16 -8.38 -7.18
CA PHE A 195 -0.28 -8.53 -6.93
C PHE A 195 -1.01 -9.54 -7.84
N GLY A 196 -0.37 -10.08 -8.88
CA GLY A 196 -1.01 -11.02 -9.81
C GLY A 196 -1.43 -12.31 -9.11
N MET A 197 -0.50 -12.96 -8.37
CA MET A 197 -0.81 -14.16 -7.59
C MET A 197 -1.77 -13.87 -6.42
N ALA A 198 -1.61 -12.73 -5.75
CA ALA A 198 -2.56 -12.30 -4.73
C ALA A 198 -3.97 -12.04 -5.30
N SER A 199 -4.09 -11.64 -6.57
CA SER A 199 -5.40 -11.53 -7.26
C SER A 199 -6.06 -12.90 -7.44
N VAL A 200 -5.29 -13.93 -7.77
CA VAL A 200 -5.80 -15.32 -7.82
C VAL A 200 -6.20 -15.79 -6.42
N SER A 201 -5.40 -15.49 -5.40
CA SER A 201 -5.74 -15.77 -3.99
C SER A 201 -7.06 -15.10 -3.59
N ALA A 202 -7.32 -13.86 -4.02
CA ALA A 202 -8.57 -13.16 -3.74
C ALA A 202 -9.80 -13.84 -4.39
N ILE A 203 -9.63 -14.43 -5.57
CA ILE A 203 -10.68 -15.18 -6.26
C ILE A 203 -10.92 -16.52 -5.56
N ILE A 204 -9.85 -17.23 -5.21
CA ILE A 204 -9.92 -18.49 -4.46
C ILE A 204 -10.64 -18.26 -3.13
N LEU A 205 -10.26 -17.23 -2.37
CA LEU A 205 -10.92 -16.86 -1.12
C LEU A 205 -12.42 -16.64 -1.31
N ARG A 206 -12.82 -15.94 -2.37
CA ARG A 206 -14.23 -15.73 -2.67
C ARG A 206 -14.97 -17.03 -2.96
N PHE A 207 -14.39 -17.91 -3.77
CA PHE A 207 -15.03 -19.17 -4.15
C PHE A 207 -15.08 -20.17 -3.00
N GLU A 208 -14.01 -20.31 -2.23
CA GLU A 208 -13.99 -21.18 -1.04
C GLU A 208 -14.97 -20.72 0.03
N PHE A 209 -15.15 -19.42 0.17
CA PHE A 209 -16.14 -18.88 1.09
C PHE A 209 -17.57 -19.29 0.72
N GLU A 210 -17.89 -19.41 -0.56
CA GLU A 210 -19.21 -19.87 -1.02
C GLU A 210 -19.36 -21.40 -0.96
N LEU A 211 -18.27 -22.15 -1.23
CA LEU A 211 -18.28 -23.61 -1.27
C LEU A 211 -18.22 -24.26 0.11
N ASN A 212 -17.38 -23.74 1.00
CA ASN A 212 -16.99 -24.39 2.26
C ASN A 212 -16.91 -23.42 3.43
N ARG A 213 -18.04 -22.96 3.91
CA ARG A 213 -18.11 -22.04 5.05
C ARG A 213 -17.38 -22.50 6.31
N ASP A 214 -17.24 -23.79 6.52
CA ASP A 214 -16.58 -24.34 7.71
C ASP A 214 -15.06 -24.52 7.55
N ARG A 215 -14.58 -24.66 6.31
CA ARG A 215 -13.16 -24.93 6.02
C ARG A 215 -12.48 -23.82 5.22
N TYR A 216 -13.09 -22.64 5.09
CA TYR A 216 -12.48 -21.53 4.33
C TYR A 216 -11.17 -21.03 4.96
N TRP A 217 -10.86 -21.37 6.23
CA TRP A 217 -9.59 -21.09 6.86
C TRP A 217 -8.39 -21.65 6.07
N VAL A 218 -8.56 -22.77 5.36
CA VAL A 218 -7.52 -23.34 4.49
C VAL A 218 -7.17 -22.37 3.37
N ALA A 219 -8.17 -21.76 2.73
CA ALA A 219 -7.94 -20.77 1.68
C ALA A 219 -7.26 -19.51 2.24
N ILE A 220 -7.60 -19.10 3.46
CA ILE A 220 -6.91 -18.00 4.15
C ILE A 220 -5.42 -18.31 4.34
N VAL A 221 -5.10 -19.51 4.82
CA VAL A 221 -3.71 -19.94 5.02
C VAL A 221 -2.95 -19.97 3.69
N ILE A 222 -3.54 -20.53 2.62
CA ILE A 222 -2.93 -20.57 1.29
C ILE A 222 -2.66 -19.14 0.78
N ALA A 223 -3.63 -18.23 0.93
CA ALA A 223 -3.47 -16.83 0.51
C ALA A 223 -2.39 -16.10 1.30
N LEU A 224 -2.31 -16.31 2.61
CA LEU A 224 -1.28 -15.69 3.45
C LEU A 224 0.12 -16.27 3.17
N LEU A 225 0.22 -17.58 2.91
CA LEU A 225 1.47 -18.22 2.50
C LEU A 225 1.94 -17.70 1.13
N GLU A 226 1.03 -17.57 0.16
CA GLU A 226 1.36 -16.97 -1.14
C GLU A 226 1.96 -15.58 -0.94
N VAL A 227 1.27 -14.71 -0.18
CA VAL A 227 1.75 -13.33 0.06
C VAL A 227 3.09 -13.31 0.78
N ALA A 228 3.32 -14.19 1.76
CA ALA A 228 4.59 -14.30 2.46
C ALA A 228 5.72 -14.72 1.51
N LEU A 229 5.53 -15.78 0.75
CA LEU A 229 6.52 -16.31 -0.21
C LEU A 229 6.83 -15.29 -1.31
N SER A 230 5.81 -14.64 -1.88
CA SER A 230 5.97 -13.59 -2.89
C SER A 230 6.81 -12.43 -2.37
N ASN A 231 6.54 -11.98 -1.13
CA ASN A 231 7.29 -10.87 -0.54
C ASN A 231 8.73 -11.23 -0.17
N VAL A 232 8.98 -12.44 0.33
CA VAL A 232 10.35 -12.92 0.57
C VAL A 232 11.12 -13.01 -0.75
N SER A 233 10.50 -13.58 -1.79
CA SER A 233 11.10 -13.70 -3.12
C SER A 233 11.40 -12.34 -3.76
N LEU A 234 10.55 -11.34 -3.55
CA LEU A 234 10.73 -9.94 -3.99
C LEU A 234 11.74 -9.17 -3.14
N TRP A 235 12.25 -9.70 -2.07
CA TRP A 235 13.00 -8.97 -1.04
C TRP A 235 12.21 -7.76 -0.50
N SER A 236 10.91 -7.90 -0.40
CA SER A 236 9.99 -6.86 0.04
C SER A 236 9.46 -7.14 1.45
N ARG A 237 9.45 -6.11 2.28
CA ARG A 237 8.76 -6.14 3.58
C ARG A 237 7.27 -5.80 3.45
N GLY A 238 6.72 -5.90 2.24
CA GLY A 238 5.36 -5.50 1.89
C GLY A 238 4.26 -6.52 2.21
N MET A 239 4.57 -7.64 2.87
CA MET A 239 3.58 -8.65 3.23
C MET A 239 2.38 -8.05 3.99
N ILE A 240 2.63 -7.07 4.86
CA ILE A 240 1.58 -6.39 5.60
C ILE A 240 0.54 -5.72 4.69
N LEU A 241 0.94 -5.24 3.52
CA LEU A 241 0.06 -4.55 2.58
C LEU A 241 -0.91 -5.53 1.90
N ASN A 242 -0.40 -6.49 1.14
CA ASN A 242 -1.24 -7.45 0.42
C ASN A 242 -2.01 -8.36 1.38
N GLY A 243 -1.35 -8.83 2.45
CA GLY A 243 -1.98 -9.69 3.46
C GLY A 243 -3.12 -8.98 4.19
N SER A 244 -2.92 -7.74 4.64
CA SER A 244 -3.98 -6.96 5.27
C SER A 244 -5.13 -6.66 4.31
N ALA A 245 -4.84 -6.42 3.02
CA ALA A 245 -5.86 -6.19 2.00
C ALA A 245 -6.74 -7.43 1.79
N LEU A 246 -6.13 -8.61 1.61
CA LEU A 246 -6.87 -9.87 1.47
C LEU A 246 -7.72 -10.14 2.73
N MET A 247 -7.17 -9.94 3.92
CA MET A 247 -7.89 -10.16 5.17
C MET A 247 -9.00 -9.14 5.39
N TYR A 248 -8.75 -7.86 5.10
CA TYR A 248 -9.78 -6.82 5.21
C TYR A 248 -10.94 -7.06 4.23
N GLY A 249 -10.64 -7.42 2.98
CA GLY A 249 -11.65 -7.82 2.00
C GLY A 249 -12.45 -9.04 2.46
N ALA A 250 -11.78 -10.08 3.00
CA ALA A 250 -12.43 -11.27 3.55
C ALA A 250 -13.33 -10.93 4.76
N VAL A 251 -12.85 -10.10 5.69
CA VAL A 251 -13.63 -9.60 6.83
C VAL A 251 -14.84 -8.79 6.37
N ALA A 252 -14.67 -7.89 5.39
CA ALA A 252 -15.76 -7.10 4.83
C ALA A 252 -16.83 -7.98 4.16
N GLN A 253 -16.40 -9.06 3.50
CA GLN A 253 -17.30 -10.07 2.94
C GLN A 253 -18.03 -10.85 4.03
N PHE A 254 -17.29 -11.33 5.01
CA PHE A 254 -17.80 -12.14 6.12
C PHE A 254 -18.85 -11.40 6.95
N ARG A 255 -18.55 -10.15 7.31
CA ARG A 255 -19.43 -9.29 8.11
C ARG A 255 -20.81 -9.09 7.47
N ARG A 256 -20.90 -9.12 6.12
CA ARG A 256 -22.17 -8.98 5.40
C ARG A 256 -23.04 -10.23 5.44
N GLN A 257 -22.45 -11.38 5.75
CA GLN A 257 -23.17 -12.66 5.84
C GLN A 257 -23.44 -13.11 7.28
N GLU A 258 -22.46 -12.87 8.16
CA GLU A 258 -22.56 -13.31 9.56
C GLU A 258 -22.44 -12.11 10.54
N PRO A 259 -23.47 -11.84 11.33
CA PRO A 259 -23.43 -10.74 12.28
C PRO A 259 -22.55 -11.00 13.51
N ARG A 260 -22.08 -12.24 13.69
CA ARG A 260 -21.25 -12.63 14.84
C ARG A 260 -19.86 -13.06 14.40
N LEU A 261 -18.84 -12.49 15.04
CA LEU A 261 -17.45 -12.87 14.83
C LEU A 261 -17.18 -14.24 15.51
N ARG A 262 -16.62 -15.19 14.75
CA ARG A 262 -16.09 -16.45 15.27
C ARG A 262 -14.70 -16.18 15.86
N LEU A 263 -14.64 -15.92 17.18
CA LEU A 263 -13.40 -15.50 17.87
C LEU A 263 -12.23 -16.48 17.67
N GLY A 264 -12.48 -17.78 17.72
CA GLY A 264 -11.42 -18.77 17.49
C GLY A 264 -10.78 -18.66 16.11
N LEU A 265 -11.59 -18.45 15.07
CA LEU A 265 -11.07 -18.24 13.71
C LEU A 265 -10.34 -16.90 13.59
N ALA A 266 -10.88 -15.81 14.15
CA ALA A 266 -10.21 -14.54 14.14
C ALA A 266 -8.85 -14.61 14.85
N GLY A 267 -8.79 -15.25 16.02
CA GLY A 267 -7.54 -15.49 16.74
C GLY A 267 -6.54 -16.32 15.91
N PHE A 268 -7.01 -17.41 15.29
CA PHE A 268 -6.18 -18.22 14.41
C PHE A 268 -5.59 -17.41 13.24
N VAL A 269 -6.42 -16.62 12.55
CA VAL A 269 -5.98 -15.78 11.42
C VAL A 269 -4.95 -14.75 11.89
N VAL A 270 -5.17 -14.10 13.03
CA VAL A 270 -4.21 -13.14 13.61
C VAL A 270 -2.87 -13.79 13.92
N VAL A 271 -2.88 -14.98 14.53
CA VAL A 271 -1.66 -15.73 14.84
C VAL A 271 -0.91 -16.12 13.56
N VAL A 272 -1.61 -16.73 12.59
CA VAL A 272 -0.98 -17.13 11.31
C VAL A 272 -0.44 -15.92 10.56
N PHE A 273 -1.22 -14.85 10.44
CA PHE A 273 -0.76 -13.61 9.81
C PHE A 273 0.45 -13.03 10.52
N GLY A 274 0.40 -12.90 11.84
CA GLY A 274 1.50 -12.36 12.65
C GLY A 274 2.78 -13.18 12.52
N THR A 275 2.67 -14.50 12.61
CA THR A 275 3.83 -15.41 12.47
C THR A 275 4.47 -15.31 11.09
N LEU A 276 3.65 -15.36 10.03
CA LEU A 276 4.15 -15.25 8.65
C LEU A 276 4.72 -13.86 8.35
N PHE A 277 4.11 -12.81 8.91
CA PHE A 277 4.61 -11.44 8.77
C PHE A 277 6.00 -11.30 9.42
N VAL A 278 6.15 -11.71 10.67
CA VAL A 278 7.45 -11.67 11.38
C VAL A 278 8.50 -12.50 10.65
N ALA A 279 8.16 -13.74 10.26
CA ALA A 279 9.06 -14.61 9.51
C ALA A 279 9.49 -13.99 8.17
N SER A 280 8.54 -13.40 7.42
CA SER A 280 8.82 -12.72 6.15
C SER A 280 9.74 -11.50 6.34
N VAL A 281 9.47 -10.66 7.35
CA VAL A 281 10.30 -9.48 7.64
C VAL A 281 11.71 -9.86 8.05
N LEU A 282 11.85 -10.80 8.96
CA LEU A 282 13.18 -11.27 9.42
C LEU A 282 13.98 -11.89 8.27
N SER A 283 13.33 -12.72 7.44
CA SER A 283 13.96 -13.33 6.26
C SER A 283 14.46 -12.26 5.28
N VAL A 284 13.61 -11.26 4.97
CA VAL A 284 13.98 -10.18 4.06
C VAL A 284 15.08 -9.30 4.63
N ASN A 285 15.02 -8.95 5.92
CA ASN A 285 16.06 -8.14 6.56
C ASN A 285 17.40 -8.89 6.60
N TYR A 286 17.38 -10.19 6.88
CA TYR A 286 18.58 -11.04 6.85
C TYR A 286 19.19 -11.10 5.43
N LEU A 287 18.38 -11.35 4.40
CA LEU A 287 18.84 -11.39 3.00
C LEU A 287 19.44 -10.05 2.56
N ARG A 288 18.81 -8.96 2.93
CA ARG A 288 19.28 -7.59 2.64
C ARG A 288 20.58 -7.30 3.39
N ALA A 289 20.65 -7.59 4.68
CA ALA A 289 21.85 -7.36 5.47
C ALA A 289 23.06 -8.14 4.91
N LYS A 290 22.85 -9.38 4.48
CA LYS A 290 23.89 -10.19 3.82
C LYS A 290 24.39 -9.60 2.51
N THR A 291 23.52 -8.90 1.76
CA THR A 291 23.87 -8.39 0.44
C THR A 291 24.37 -6.94 0.47
N TYR A 292 23.77 -6.08 1.33
CA TYR A 292 24.15 -4.67 1.39
C TYR A 292 25.32 -4.36 2.33
N TYR A 293 25.53 -5.21 3.35
CA TYR A 293 26.56 -5.01 4.36
C TYR A 293 27.61 -6.14 4.28
N THR A 294 28.22 -6.30 3.11
CA THR A 294 29.24 -7.34 2.87
C THR A 294 30.43 -7.21 3.79
N ASP A 295 30.82 -5.98 4.11
CA ASP A 295 32.01 -5.65 4.90
C ASP A 295 31.74 -5.65 6.42
N TYR A 296 30.49 -5.85 6.84
CA TYR A 296 30.13 -5.89 8.26
C TYR A 296 30.42 -7.26 8.86
N THR A 297 30.90 -7.26 10.12
CA THR A 297 30.99 -8.47 10.93
C THR A 297 29.58 -9.07 11.20
N PRO A 298 29.48 -10.35 11.57
CA PRO A 298 28.19 -10.97 11.91
C PRO A 298 27.39 -10.17 12.97
N ALA A 299 28.03 -9.71 14.02
CA ALA A 299 27.41 -8.93 15.09
C ALA A 299 26.90 -7.58 14.60
N GLN A 300 27.63 -6.89 13.72
CA GLN A 300 27.19 -5.63 13.10
C GLN A 300 26.00 -5.84 12.17
N ARG A 301 25.97 -6.98 11.44
CA ARG A 301 24.79 -7.32 10.60
C ARG A 301 23.54 -7.59 11.43
N GLU A 302 23.68 -8.30 12.56
CA GLU A 302 22.57 -8.51 13.49
C GLU A 302 22.05 -7.18 14.05
N GLY A 303 22.93 -6.27 14.46
CA GLY A 303 22.56 -4.92 14.87
C GLY A 303 21.78 -4.17 13.79
N ALA A 304 22.26 -4.19 12.55
CA ALA A 304 21.58 -3.57 11.42
C ALA A 304 20.20 -4.20 11.15
N VAL A 305 20.02 -5.51 11.32
CA VAL A 305 18.71 -6.19 11.18
C VAL A 305 17.74 -5.70 12.26
N VAL A 306 18.19 -5.57 13.50
CA VAL A 306 17.38 -5.08 14.62
C VAL A 306 16.95 -3.63 14.38
N GLU A 307 17.88 -2.76 14.00
CA GLU A 307 17.60 -1.36 13.67
C GLU A 307 16.58 -1.22 12.51
N GLN A 308 16.82 -1.94 11.39
CA GLN A 308 15.88 -1.96 10.27
C GLN A 308 14.50 -2.51 10.64
N THR A 309 14.41 -3.37 11.65
CA THR A 309 13.14 -3.92 12.10
C THR A 309 12.41 -2.92 12.99
N SER A 310 13.11 -2.19 13.85
CA SER A 310 12.50 -1.18 14.73
C SER A 310 11.90 0.00 13.94
N THR A 311 12.55 0.41 12.86
CA THR A 311 12.10 1.51 12.00
C THR A 311 10.89 1.15 11.11
N LEU A 312 10.51 -0.14 11.02
CA LEU A 312 9.43 -0.59 10.14
C LEU A 312 8.05 0.01 10.44
N PHE A 313 7.77 0.28 11.69
CA PHE A 313 6.43 0.69 12.10
C PHE A 313 6.17 2.17 11.85
N LEU A 314 7.19 3.01 11.89
CA LEU A 314 7.04 4.47 11.79
C LEU A 314 7.79 5.03 10.58
N ASP A 315 9.11 4.87 10.51
CA ASP A 315 9.96 5.60 9.55
C ASP A 315 9.89 5.08 8.13
N ARG A 316 9.48 3.82 7.96
CA ARG A 316 9.38 3.21 6.64
C ARG A 316 8.34 3.85 5.72
N TRP A 317 7.29 4.42 6.27
CA TRP A 317 6.19 4.95 5.46
C TRP A 317 6.59 6.30 4.86
N VAL A 318 6.40 6.42 3.55
CA VAL A 318 6.54 7.71 2.86
C VAL A 318 5.53 8.68 3.45
N GLY A 319 5.97 9.86 3.81
CA GLY A 319 5.13 10.77 4.58
C GLY A 319 5.60 12.21 4.58
N VAL A 320 5.58 12.79 5.76
CA VAL A 320 5.77 14.22 5.98
C VAL A 320 7.13 14.73 5.52
N GLU A 321 8.19 13.91 5.58
CA GLU A 321 9.55 14.27 5.17
C GLU A 321 9.62 14.70 3.69
N GLY A 322 8.83 14.03 2.83
CA GLY A 322 8.72 14.43 1.43
C GLY A 322 8.19 15.85 1.26
N VAL A 323 7.20 16.24 2.06
CA VAL A 323 6.66 17.60 2.04
C VAL A 323 7.64 18.59 2.66
N MET A 324 8.34 18.20 3.75
CA MET A 324 9.37 19.04 4.37
C MET A 324 10.47 19.42 3.37
N SER A 325 11.04 18.42 2.66
CA SER A 325 12.11 18.68 1.71
C SER A 325 11.65 19.59 0.55
N VAL A 326 10.41 19.46 0.08
CA VAL A 326 9.87 20.34 -0.97
C VAL A 326 9.56 21.72 -0.44
N VAL A 327 9.06 21.87 0.78
CA VAL A 327 8.81 23.17 1.42
C VAL A 327 10.13 23.92 1.63
N GLY A 328 11.18 23.23 2.08
CA GLY A 328 12.52 23.81 2.29
C GLY A 328 13.26 24.20 1.01
N SER A 329 12.89 23.65 -0.15
CA SER A 329 13.57 23.97 -1.40
C SER A 329 13.21 25.38 -1.91
N THR A 330 14.22 26.11 -2.38
CA THR A 330 14.07 27.42 -3.04
C THR A 330 13.64 27.30 -4.50
N ASP A 331 13.90 26.15 -5.14
CA ASP A 331 13.76 25.95 -6.58
C ASP A 331 12.37 25.46 -7.01
N LYS A 332 11.38 25.49 -6.10
CA LYS A 332 9.99 25.15 -6.41
C LYS A 332 9.46 25.93 -7.61
N GLY A 333 8.77 25.23 -8.51
CA GLY A 333 8.17 25.87 -9.66
C GLY A 333 7.73 24.92 -10.76
N TRP A 334 7.00 25.43 -11.73
CA TRP A 334 6.54 24.67 -12.90
C TRP A 334 7.65 24.05 -13.74
N PRO A 335 8.83 24.73 -13.95
CA PRO A 335 9.94 24.12 -14.67
C PRO A 335 10.40 22.83 -14.00
N MET A 336 10.65 22.86 -12.68
CA MET A 336 11.07 21.71 -11.90
C MET A 336 10.03 20.58 -11.91
N PHE A 337 8.74 20.91 -11.79
CA PHE A 337 7.67 19.92 -11.89
C PHE A 337 7.65 19.22 -13.25
N LYS A 338 7.81 19.95 -14.36
CA LYS A 338 7.86 19.38 -15.72
C LYS A 338 9.06 18.48 -15.91
N GLU A 339 10.22 18.87 -15.38
CA GLU A 339 11.45 18.07 -15.44
C GLU A 339 11.27 16.77 -14.64
N ALA A 340 10.80 16.86 -13.38
CA ALA A 340 10.50 15.68 -12.56
C ALA A 340 9.45 14.76 -13.20
N LEU A 341 8.44 15.32 -13.87
CA LEU A 341 7.43 14.53 -14.56
C LEU A 341 8.02 13.74 -15.74
N SER A 342 9.04 14.29 -16.42
CA SER A 342 9.72 13.65 -17.54
C SER A 342 10.84 12.69 -17.16
N GLU A 343 11.06 12.47 -15.85
CA GLU A 343 12.08 11.54 -15.34
C GLU A 343 11.97 10.16 -15.97
N LYS A 344 13.11 9.63 -16.45
CA LYS A 344 13.21 8.31 -17.04
C LYS A 344 13.85 7.32 -16.07
N PHE A 345 13.43 6.06 -16.17
CA PHE A 345 14.00 5.01 -15.37
C PHE A 345 15.45 4.72 -15.79
N ASP A 346 16.38 4.95 -14.88
CA ASP A 346 17.78 4.60 -15.02
C ASP A 346 18.33 4.12 -13.66
N LYS A 347 18.88 2.89 -13.63
CA LYS A 347 19.39 2.27 -12.43
C LYS A 347 20.75 2.78 -11.98
N THR A 348 21.45 3.48 -12.87
CA THR A 348 22.81 4.00 -12.65
C THR A 348 22.79 5.44 -12.16
N VAL A 349 21.62 6.06 -12.07
CA VAL A 349 21.45 7.47 -11.71
C VAL A 349 20.52 7.60 -10.51
N ASN A 350 20.85 8.53 -9.62
CA ASN A 350 19.96 8.87 -8.51
C ASN A 350 18.66 9.50 -9.04
N SER A 351 17.55 9.31 -8.32
CA SER A 351 16.27 9.87 -8.71
C SER A 351 16.31 11.41 -8.75
N PHE A 352 15.37 11.99 -9.49
CA PHE A 352 15.19 13.45 -9.51
C PHE A 352 15.03 14.02 -8.11
N TYR A 353 14.22 13.36 -7.28
CA TYR A 353 13.99 13.75 -5.89
C TYR A 353 15.27 13.68 -5.04
N ASP A 354 16.06 12.59 -5.17
CA ASP A 354 17.32 12.44 -4.45
C ASP A 354 18.35 13.53 -4.80
N LYS A 355 18.35 14.00 -6.05
CA LYS A 355 19.31 15.03 -6.52
C LYS A 355 18.95 16.46 -6.11
N HIS A 356 17.66 16.79 -6.18
CA HIS A 356 17.22 18.18 -6.10
C HIS A 356 16.59 18.57 -4.74
N PHE A 357 16.12 17.60 -3.97
CA PHE A 357 15.41 17.88 -2.73
C PHE A 357 16.05 17.31 -1.47
N VAL A 358 16.70 16.15 -1.57
CA VAL A 358 17.20 15.42 -0.40
C VAL A 358 18.72 15.43 -0.32
N GLU A 359 19.42 15.59 -1.44
CA GLU A 359 20.88 15.43 -1.55
C GLU A 359 21.33 14.11 -0.90
N SER A 360 20.74 13.02 -1.39
CA SER A 360 20.93 11.70 -0.81
C SER A 360 22.38 11.28 -0.81
N SER A 361 22.82 10.65 0.30
CA SER A 361 24.14 10.04 0.40
C SER A 361 24.30 8.76 -0.44
N TYR A 362 23.21 8.24 -0.98
CA TYR A 362 23.25 7.09 -1.88
C TYR A 362 23.76 7.50 -3.26
N ASP A 363 24.64 6.66 -3.81
CA ASP A 363 25.22 6.86 -5.13
C ASP A 363 25.01 5.60 -5.98
N ASN A 364 23.99 5.63 -6.82
CA ASN A 364 23.63 4.52 -7.72
C ASN A 364 24.64 4.33 -8.87
N SER A 365 25.57 5.28 -9.07
CA SER A 365 26.60 5.19 -10.14
C SER A 365 27.71 4.18 -9.81
N ARG A 366 27.80 3.73 -8.54
CA ARG A 366 28.85 2.80 -8.08
C ARG A 366 28.81 1.43 -8.76
N GLY A 367 27.66 1.04 -9.34
CA GLY A 367 27.54 -0.21 -10.08
C GLY A 367 27.67 -1.48 -9.25
N ASP A 368 27.47 -1.40 -7.92
CA ASP A 368 27.52 -2.51 -6.96
C ASP A 368 26.32 -3.47 -7.04
N GLY A 369 25.43 -3.26 -8.02
CA GLY A 369 24.21 -4.05 -8.19
C GLY A 369 23.05 -3.63 -7.27
N THR A 370 23.21 -2.57 -6.47
CA THR A 370 22.15 -1.97 -5.66
C THR A 370 21.49 -0.79 -6.39
N HIS A 371 20.24 -0.51 -6.05
CA HIS A 371 19.53 0.66 -6.57
C HIS A 371 18.60 1.21 -5.49
N PHE A 372 18.96 2.36 -4.94
CA PHE A 372 18.21 3.03 -3.89
C PHE A 372 17.53 4.28 -4.44
N VAL A 373 16.29 4.47 -4.02
CA VAL A 373 15.47 5.62 -4.43
C VAL A 373 14.70 6.11 -3.21
N SER A 374 14.84 7.39 -2.89
CA SER A 374 13.94 8.07 -1.96
C SER A 374 12.67 8.49 -2.69
N LEU A 375 11.56 8.46 -2.00
CA LEU A 375 10.24 8.73 -2.58
C LEU A 375 9.61 9.93 -1.88
N PRO A 376 9.23 11.00 -2.61
CA PRO A 376 8.58 12.16 -2.00
C PRO A 376 7.14 11.86 -1.54
N GLY A 377 6.45 10.93 -2.21
CA GLY A 377 5.02 10.75 -2.11
C GLY A 377 4.22 11.73 -2.96
N TYR A 378 2.97 11.36 -3.29
CA TYR A 378 2.19 12.16 -4.25
C TYR A 378 1.85 13.57 -3.74
N ILE A 379 1.68 13.79 -2.44
CA ILE A 379 1.39 15.13 -1.88
C ILE A 379 2.58 16.05 -2.11
N ALA A 380 3.78 15.58 -1.77
CA ALA A 380 5.00 16.36 -1.99
C ALA A 380 5.26 16.58 -3.47
N PHE A 381 5.17 15.54 -4.30
CA PHE A 381 5.37 15.63 -5.75
C PHE A 381 4.41 16.62 -6.42
N LEU A 382 3.12 16.59 -6.05
CA LEU A 382 2.12 17.51 -6.58
C LEU A 382 2.24 18.93 -6.03
N PHE A 383 3.08 19.14 -5.00
CA PHE A 383 3.40 20.47 -4.49
C PHE A 383 4.69 21.07 -5.10
N TYR A 384 5.39 20.38 -6.00
CA TYR A 384 6.57 20.93 -6.70
C TYR A 384 6.31 22.27 -7.39
N PRO A 385 5.13 22.57 -7.98
CA PRO A 385 4.85 23.91 -8.49
C PRO A 385 4.72 25.00 -7.42
N GLY A 386 4.64 24.65 -6.12
CA GLY A 386 4.41 25.58 -5.02
C GLY A 386 2.98 26.11 -4.92
N SER A 387 2.02 25.51 -5.64
CA SER A 387 0.63 25.98 -5.75
C SER A 387 -0.34 25.09 -4.98
N TYR A 388 -1.01 25.66 -3.96
CA TYR A 388 -2.07 24.97 -3.22
C TYR A 388 -3.28 24.61 -4.11
N LEU A 389 -3.65 25.49 -5.04
CA LEU A 389 -4.76 25.22 -5.96
C LEU A 389 -4.46 24.03 -6.86
N PHE A 390 -3.25 23.97 -7.42
CA PHE A 390 -2.83 22.83 -8.23
C PHE A 390 -2.79 21.54 -7.41
N LEU A 391 -2.20 21.58 -6.21
CA LEU A 391 -2.19 20.45 -5.29
C LEU A 391 -3.60 19.94 -5.02
N PHE A 392 -4.52 20.83 -4.64
CA PHE A 392 -5.91 20.45 -4.36
C PHE A 392 -6.59 19.79 -5.56
N CYS A 393 -6.52 20.43 -6.73
CA CYS A 393 -7.14 19.91 -7.96
C CYS A 393 -6.51 18.58 -8.40
N ALA A 394 -5.19 18.43 -8.30
CA ALA A 394 -4.49 17.23 -8.67
C ALA A 394 -4.80 16.06 -7.72
N VAL A 395 -4.77 16.27 -6.40
CA VAL A 395 -5.15 15.26 -5.40
C VAL A 395 -6.62 14.86 -5.55
N PHE A 396 -7.49 15.84 -5.83
CA PHE A 396 -8.90 15.58 -6.15
C PHE A 396 -9.02 14.64 -7.37
N ALA A 397 -8.33 14.95 -8.48
CA ALA A 397 -8.34 14.14 -9.68
C ALA A 397 -7.79 12.72 -9.44
N PHE A 398 -6.68 12.58 -8.73
CA PHE A 398 -6.11 11.27 -8.36
C PHE A 398 -7.10 10.44 -7.53
N SER A 399 -7.79 11.06 -6.58
CA SER A 399 -8.79 10.38 -5.74
C SER A 399 -10.02 9.94 -6.55
N VAL A 400 -10.45 10.75 -7.52
CA VAL A 400 -11.55 10.39 -8.46
C VAL A 400 -11.12 9.20 -9.33
N VAL A 401 -9.90 9.22 -9.89
CA VAL A 401 -9.37 8.11 -10.70
C VAL A 401 -9.31 6.82 -9.88
N ALA A 402 -8.82 6.87 -8.65
CA ALA A 402 -8.76 5.69 -7.78
C ALA A 402 -10.15 5.12 -7.50
N ALA A 403 -11.12 5.98 -7.17
CA ALA A 403 -12.51 5.56 -6.94
C ALA A 403 -13.16 4.96 -8.19
N PHE A 404 -12.87 5.54 -9.37
CA PHE A 404 -13.34 5.00 -10.64
C PHE A 404 -12.74 3.64 -10.96
N VAL A 405 -11.43 3.45 -10.76
CA VAL A 405 -10.76 2.15 -10.96
C VAL A 405 -11.35 1.11 -10.01
N GLU A 406 -11.54 1.43 -8.72
CA GLU A 406 -12.15 0.49 -7.76
C GLU A 406 -13.59 0.12 -8.17
N TYR A 407 -14.39 1.10 -8.65
CA TYR A 407 -15.71 0.83 -9.20
C TYR A 407 -15.66 -0.13 -10.41
N MET A 408 -14.73 0.09 -11.34
CA MET A 408 -14.54 -0.78 -12.51
C MET A 408 -14.11 -2.20 -12.09
N VAL A 409 -13.19 -2.32 -11.14
CA VAL A 409 -12.79 -3.60 -10.55
C VAL A 409 -13.98 -4.31 -9.91
N TYR A 410 -14.82 -3.60 -9.17
CA TYR A 410 -16.03 -4.17 -8.60
C TYR A 410 -17.01 -4.66 -9.66
N ARG A 411 -17.28 -3.86 -10.70
CA ARG A 411 -18.24 -4.20 -11.75
C ARG A 411 -17.78 -5.33 -12.65
N LEU A 412 -16.54 -5.29 -13.10
CA LEU A 412 -15.97 -6.27 -14.04
C LEU A 412 -15.29 -7.43 -13.31
N GLY A 413 -14.79 -7.20 -12.10
CA GLY A 413 -14.11 -8.19 -11.24
C GLY A 413 -15.06 -9.10 -10.46
N GLY A 414 -16.29 -9.34 -10.93
CA GLY A 414 -17.22 -10.32 -10.36
C GLY A 414 -17.81 -9.92 -9.02
N LYS A 415 -17.85 -8.64 -8.68
CA LYS A 415 -18.31 -8.11 -7.38
C LYS A 415 -17.56 -8.74 -6.18
N ASN A 416 -16.30 -9.11 -6.40
CA ASN A 416 -15.44 -9.72 -5.40
C ASN A 416 -14.82 -8.65 -4.49
N LEU A 417 -15.27 -8.57 -3.23
CA LEU A 417 -14.78 -7.57 -2.28
C LEU A 417 -13.32 -7.78 -1.88
N VAL A 418 -12.85 -9.03 -1.86
CA VAL A 418 -11.45 -9.35 -1.53
C VAL A 418 -10.54 -8.82 -2.64
N PHE A 419 -10.94 -9.01 -3.89
CA PHE A 419 -10.20 -8.49 -5.04
C PHE A 419 -10.23 -6.96 -5.10
N CYS A 420 -11.38 -6.32 -4.81
CA CYS A 420 -11.45 -4.87 -4.71
C CYS A 420 -10.53 -4.31 -3.62
N ALA A 421 -10.49 -4.93 -2.44
CA ALA A 421 -9.61 -4.52 -1.36
C ALA A 421 -8.12 -4.62 -1.73
N LEU A 422 -7.73 -5.71 -2.42
CA LEU A 422 -6.36 -5.87 -2.90
C LEU A 422 -5.96 -4.77 -3.89
N ILE A 423 -6.78 -4.53 -4.91
CA ILE A 423 -6.46 -3.51 -5.93
C ILE A 423 -6.50 -2.10 -5.35
N ALA A 424 -7.46 -1.81 -4.48
CA ALA A 424 -7.53 -0.52 -3.78
C ALA A 424 -6.27 -0.24 -2.94
N GLN A 425 -5.77 -1.26 -2.23
CA GLN A 425 -4.52 -1.17 -1.48
C GLN A 425 -3.32 -0.92 -2.41
N VAL A 426 -3.23 -1.62 -3.53
CA VAL A 426 -2.15 -1.43 -4.51
C VAL A 426 -2.13 0.01 -5.04
N ILE A 427 -3.30 0.58 -5.36
CA ILE A 427 -3.43 1.97 -5.82
C ILE A 427 -3.06 2.95 -4.69
N ALA A 428 -3.59 2.75 -3.48
CA ALA A 428 -3.29 3.62 -2.34
C ALA A 428 -1.80 3.64 -2.01
N PHE A 429 -1.15 2.46 -2.01
CA PHE A 429 0.29 2.38 -1.81
C PHE A 429 1.09 3.02 -2.94
N ARG A 430 0.67 2.87 -4.21
CA ARG A 430 1.32 3.55 -5.33
C ARG A 430 1.22 5.07 -5.21
N TYR A 431 0.09 5.60 -4.73
CA TYR A 431 -0.05 7.03 -4.51
C TYR A 431 0.86 7.52 -3.37
N THR A 432 0.86 6.85 -2.23
CA THR A 432 1.74 7.26 -1.12
C THR A 432 3.22 7.15 -1.48
N SER A 433 3.61 6.23 -2.37
CA SER A 433 4.98 6.04 -2.85
C SER A 433 5.24 6.65 -4.24
N PHE A 434 4.45 7.64 -4.65
CA PHE A 434 4.57 8.29 -5.95
C PHE A 434 5.75 9.27 -6.00
N GLY A 435 6.26 9.53 -7.21
CA GLY A 435 7.25 10.58 -7.46
C GLY A 435 8.56 10.10 -8.10
N TYR A 436 8.78 8.79 -8.20
CA TYR A 436 9.84 8.22 -9.02
C TYR A 436 9.28 7.69 -10.34
N VAL A 437 9.84 8.15 -11.46
CA VAL A 437 9.42 7.83 -12.84
C VAL A 437 7.89 7.90 -12.98
N PRO A 438 7.28 9.07 -12.75
CA PRO A 438 5.84 9.19 -12.55
C PRO A 438 5.03 8.75 -13.78
N LEU A 439 5.53 9.01 -14.99
CA LEU A 439 4.86 8.61 -16.23
C LEU A 439 4.72 7.09 -16.37
N GLN A 440 5.63 6.28 -15.81
CA GLN A 440 5.51 4.81 -15.87
C GLN A 440 4.37 4.24 -15.02
N SER A 441 3.65 5.07 -14.28
CA SER A 441 2.46 4.63 -13.54
C SER A 441 1.38 4.02 -14.45
N TYR A 442 1.39 4.32 -15.77
CA TYR A 442 0.48 3.67 -16.73
C TYR A 442 0.67 2.15 -16.76
N MET A 443 1.87 1.62 -16.47
CA MET A 443 2.11 0.18 -16.44
C MET A 443 1.30 -0.49 -15.33
N LEU A 444 1.21 0.13 -14.15
CA LEU A 444 0.40 -0.38 -13.05
C LEU A 444 -1.09 -0.36 -13.40
N PHE A 445 -1.61 0.77 -13.84
CA PHE A 445 -3.03 0.87 -14.19
C PHE A 445 -3.40 -0.02 -15.38
N GLY A 446 -2.50 -0.12 -16.37
CA GLY A 446 -2.65 -1.05 -17.49
C GLY A 446 -2.66 -2.51 -17.06
N SER A 447 -1.79 -2.92 -16.14
CA SER A 447 -1.77 -4.28 -15.61
C SER A 447 -3.00 -4.60 -14.74
N ILE A 448 -3.53 -3.64 -13.98
CA ILE A 448 -4.80 -3.78 -13.26
C ILE A 448 -5.96 -3.99 -14.25
N LEU A 449 -6.05 -3.13 -15.27
CA LEU A 449 -7.08 -3.23 -16.29
C LEU A 449 -7.01 -4.57 -17.04
N LEU A 450 -5.81 -4.98 -17.46
CA LEU A 450 -5.57 -6.26 -18.13
C LEU A 450 -6.00 -7.44 -17.25
N ASN A 451 -5.64 -7.43 -15.97
CA ASN A 451 -6.03 -8.46 -15.00
C ASN A 451 -7.57 -8.60 -14.93
N VAL A 452 -8.28 -7.47 -14.80
CA VAL A 452 -9.74 -7.45 -14.76
C VAL A 452 -10.36 -7.94 -16.07
N LEU A 453 -9.83 -7.51 -17.23
CA LEU A 453 -10.31 -7.92 -18.55
C LEU A 453 -10.09 -9.42 -18.81
N ILE A 454 -8.93 -9.97 -18.41
CA ILE A 454 -8.66 -11.41 -18.51
C ILE A 454 -9.68 -12.18 -17.68
N LEU A 455 -9.90 -11.81 -16.43
CA LEU A 455 -10.88 -12.48 -15.56
C LEU A 455 -12.29 -12.43 -16.14
N PHE A 456 -12.72 -11.26 -16.61
CA PHE A 456 -14.02 -11.09 -17.24
C PHE A 456 -14.18 -11.94 -18.51
N SER A 457 -13.16 -11.95 -19.38
CA SER A 457 -13.18 -12.71 -20.63
C SER A 457 -13.18 -14.21 -20.40
N VAL A 458 -12.37 -14.71 -19.47
CA VAL A 458 -12.32 -16.14 -19.09
C VAL A 458 -13.67 -16.59 -18.48
N ASP A 459 -14.26 -15.78 -17.59
CA ASP A 459 -15.58 -16.11 -17.04
C ASP A 459 -16.64 -16.19 -18.13
N ARG A 460 -16.63 -15.24 -19.06
CA ARG A 460 -17.60 -15.23 -20.17
C ARG A 460 -17.42 -16.42 -21.10
N PHE A 461 -16.18 -16.77 -21.43
CA PHE A 461 -15.87 -17.96 -22.25
C PHE A 461 -16.36 -19.25 -21.56
N LEU A 462 -16.07 -19.43 -20.28
CA LEU A 462 -16.49 -20.59 -19.52
C LEU A 462 -18.03 -20.69 -19.38
N ARG A 463 -18.74 -19.57 -19.30
CA ARG A 463 -20.22 -19.57 -19.28
C ARG A 463 -20.79 -20.18 -20.55
N TYR A 464 -20.21 -19.91 -21.71
CA TYR A 464 -20.65 -20.50 -22.96
C TYR A 464 -20.37 -22.01 -22.98
N SER A 465 -19.18 -22.44 -22.56
CA SER A 465 -18.77 -23.85 -22.53
C SER A 465 -19.55 -24.71 -21.53
N TYR A 466 -20.16 -24.15 -20.50
CA TYR A 466 -20.96 -24.87 -19.51
C TYR A 466 -22.49 -24.74 -19.73
N LYS A 467 -22.94 -23.96 -20.73
CA LYS A 467 -24.36 -23.90 -21.13
C LYS A 467 -24.70 -24.91 -22.21
N THR A 468 -23.74 -25.47 -22.89
CA THR A 468 -23.83 -26.60 -23.83
C THR A 468 -23.55 -27.91 -23.11
#